data_bbc3dc6020717c4adfb6e7f17232310c
#
_entry.id   bbc3dc6020717c4adfb6e7f17232310c
#
_cell.length_a   1.000
_cell.length_b   1.000
_cell.length_c   1.000
_cell.angle_alpha   90.00
_cell.angle_beta   90.00
_cell.angle_gamma   90.00
#
_symmetry.space_group_name_H-M   'P 1'
#
loop_
_entity.id
_entity.type
_entity.pdbx_description
1 polymer ?
#
loop_
_entity_poly.entity_id
_entity_poly.type
_entity_poly.pdbx_seq_one_letter_code
_entity_poly.pdbx_strand_id
1 'polypeptide(L)'
;KASSPNSDIKTTSVSHLTAFSAIFRATPPNDSFIVPGFESWTWGLALMFGALISATDPVAVVALLHELKTSKRFSTLVDAESLLNDGTGIVCFMLFFGTYAATGGSSSSPVMEFIQVVSISTLLGFLLARLVIWFITRINSEEMIQNSAVILSAYLTFIVSQYYLGVSGVIALLVFGLTVTYVGKPRLKPQVNNFMEHFWELLTYIANTLIFILVGIVIAQKVNFTWGALGILILIYICLNLFRFAMIMLLYPLMKRMGYGLSKRESVILTWGGLRGALGMTLALMVSYTPAIPEDVRSQVLFFTAGIV
;
A
#
# COMPACT_ATOMS: atom_id res chain seq x y z
N LYS A 1 31.57 -9.02 -4.33
CA LYS A 1 30.90 -7.96 -3.55
C LYS A 1 29.50 -7.83 -4.18
N ALA A 2 28.52 -8.48 -3.59
CA ALA A 2 27.13 -8.35 -3.98
C ALA A 2 26.63 -6.99 -3.48
N SER A 3 26.28 -6.08 -4.39
CA SER A 3 25.55 -4.87 -4.08
C SER A 3 24.12 -5.28 -3.67
N SER A 4 23.64 -4.74 -2.55
CA SER A 4 22.33 -5.08 -1.99
C SER A 4 21.21 -4.69 -2.97
N PRO A 5 20.19 -5.54 -3.17
CA PRO A 5 19.06 -5.25 -4.07
C PRO A 5 18.12 -4.14 -3.58
N ASN A 6 18.41 -3.54 -2.44
CA ASN A 6 17.47 -2.68 -1.70
C ASN A 6 17.42 -1.20 -2.14
N SER A 7 18.34 -0.73 -3.00
CA SER A 7 18.37 0.69 -3.40
C SER A 7 17.44 1.01 -4.56
N ASP A 8 17.16 0.04 -5.45
CA ASP A 8 16.55 0.35 -6.74
C ASP A 8 15.02 0.22 -6.72
N ILE A 9 14.47 -0.46 -5.72
CA ILE A 9 13.02 -0.68 -5.58
C ILE A 9 12.31 0.51 -4.91
N LYS A 10 13.06 1.32 -4.13
CA LYS A 10 12.53 2.57 -3.55
C LYS A 10 12.16 3.63 -4.60
N THR A 11 12.72 3.53 -5.80
CA THR A 11 12.52 4.54 -6.85
C THR A 11 11.17 4.43 -7.55
N THR A 12 10.55 3.25 -7.60
CA THR A 12 9.28 3.05 -8.32
C THR A 12 8.09 3.70 -7.59
N SER A 13 8.03 3.60 -6.27
CA SER A 13 6.95 4.19 -5.48
C SER A 13 7.08 5.72 -5.38
N VAL A 14 8.30 6.23 -5.24
CA VAL A 14 8.57 7.68 -5.22
C VAL A 14 8.25 8.33 -6.57
N SER A 15 8.37 7.61 -7.67
CA SER A 15 8.12 8.14 -9.00
C SER A 15 6.64 8.31 -9.34
N HIS A 16 5.76 7.47 -8.81
CA HIS A 16 4.31 7.70 -8.93
C HIS A 16 3.89 8.97 -8.17
N LEU A 17 4.50 9.23 -7.00
CA LEU A 17 4.29 10.45 -6.24
C LEU A 17 4.80 11.70 -6.96
N THR A 18 5.98 11.64 -7.56
CA THR A 18 6.55 12.76 -8.33
C THR A 18 5.79 13.01 -9.64
N ALA A 19 5.30 11.97 -10.28
CA ALA A 19 4.50 12.07 -11.49
C ALA A 19 3.14 12.70 -11.22
N PHE A 20 2.44 12.28 -10.15
CA PHE A 20 1.20 12.90 -9.73
C PHE A 20 1.40 14.35 -9.28
N SER A 21 2.49 14.64 -8.56
CA SER A 21 2.86 16.00 -8.19
C SER A 21 3.21 16.88 -9.40
N ALA A 22 3.71 16.30 -10.50
CA ALA A 22 4.01 17.05 -11.72
C ALA A 22 2.74 17.51 -12.46
N ILE A 23 1.66 16.71 -12.42
CA ILE A 23 0.36 17.11 -12.96
C ILE A 23 -0.18 18.31 -12.17
N PHE A 24 -0.03 18.31 -10.84
CA PHE A 24 -0.44 19.44 -9.99
C PHE A 24 0.57 20.60 -9.95
N ARG A 25 1.86 20.37 -10.26
CA ARG A 25 2.89 21.43 -10.31
C ARG A 25 2.73 22.35 -11.53
N ALA A 26 1.96 21.94 -12.53
CA ALA A 26 1.65 22.80 -13.68
C ALA A 26 0.68 23.95 -13.35
N THR A 27 0.14 23.99 -12.13
CA THR A 27 -0.72 25.08 -11.65
C THR A 27 0.01 25.86 -10.54
N PRO A 28 0.52 27.05 -10.82
CA PRO A 28 1.05 27.96 -9.80
C PRO A 28 -0.07 28.40 -8.85
N PRO A 29 0.22 28.73 -7.58
CA PRO A 29 -0.78 29.00 -6.56
C PRO A 29 -1.62 30.27 -6.78
N ASN A 30 -1.41 31.00 -7.88
CA ASN A 30 -2.08 32.26 -8.15
C ASN A 30 -2.65 32.43 -9.56
N ASP A 31 -2.61 31.44 -10.44
CA ASP A 31 -3.16 31.55 -11.77
C ASP A 31 -4.30 30.57 -12.03
N SER A 32 -5.39 31.09 -12.50
CA SER A 32 -6.72 30.60 -12.79
C SER A 32 -6.85 29.41 -13.78
N PHE A 33 -5.95 28.43 -13.71
CA PHE A 33 -6.17 27.11 -14.30
C PHE A 33 -6.54 26.10 -13.23
N ILE A 34 -7.41 26.51 -12.34
CA ILE A 34 -8.02 25.64 -11.34
C ILE A 34 -9.00 24.77 -12.10
N VAL A 35 -8.74 23.47 -12.14
CA VAL A 35 -9.75 22.51 -12.59
C VAL A 35 -10.95 22.71 -11.66
N PRO A 36 -12.14 23.09 -12.19
CA PRO A 36 -13.27 23.34 -11.34
C PRO A 36 -13.55 22.17 -10.41
N GLY A 37 -13.65 22.42 -9.11
CA GLY A 37 -13.87 21.41 -8.09
C GLY A 37 -12.62 20.94 -7.34
N PHE A 38 -11.42 21.47 -7.61
CA PHE A 38 -10.17 21.13 -6.88
C PHE A 38 -9.61 22.30 -6.05
N GLU A 39 -10.45 23.28 -5.75
CA GLU A 39 -10.06 24.51 -5.03
C GLU A 39 -9.52 24.23 -3.62
N SER A 40 -10.01 23.17 -2.96
CA SER A 40 -9.61 22.76 -1.61
C SER A 40 -8.37 21.85 -1.57
N TRP A 41 -7.79 21.51 -2.73
CA TRP A 41 -6.63 20.62 -2.78
C TRP A 41 -5.35 21.37 -2.48
N THR A 42 -4.62 20.86 -1.49
CA THR A 42 -3.26 21.28 -1.18
C THR A 42 -2.26 20.26 -1.70
N TRP A 43 -0.98 20.65 -1.78
CA TRP A 43 0.11 19.74 -2.15
C TRP A 43 0.16 18.50 -1.25
N GLY A 44 -0.06 18.67 0.05
CA GLY A 44 -0.08 17.56 1.00
C GLY A 44 -1.19 16.56 0.71
N LEU A 45 -2.42 17.05 0.37
CA LEU A 45 -3.55 16.20 0.01
C LEU A 45 -3.33 15.50 -1.33
N ALA A 46 -2.74 16.18 -2.31
CA ALA A 46 -2.39 15.58 -3.59
C ALA A 46 -1.33 14.48 -3.45
N LEU A 47 -0.31 14.69 -2.63
CA LEU A 47 0.72 13.69 -2.34
C LEU A 47 0.17 12.50 -1.52
N MET A 48 -0.72 12.78 -0.57
CA MET A 48 -1.45 11.75 0.17
C MET A 48 -2.27 10.86 -0.75
N PHE A 49 -3.03 11.47 -1.67
CA PHE A 49 -3.81 10.73 -2.67
C PHE A 49 -2.91 9.94 -3.62
N GLY A 50 -1.80 10.52 -4.09
CA GLY A 50 -0.81 9.82 -4.92
C GLY A 50 -0.20 8.61 -4.21
N ALA A 51 0.11 8.72 -2.91
CA ALA A 51 0.60 7.61 -2.10
C ALA A 51 -0.44 6.50 -1.95
N LEU A 52 -1.70 6.88 -1.72
CA LEU A 52 -2.83 5.97 -1.59
C LEU A 52 -3.06 5.14 -2.86
N ILE A 53 -3.02 5.78 -4.05
CA ILE A 53 -3.22 5.07 -5.32
C ILE A 53 -1.96 4.33 -5.82
N SER A 54 -0.80 4.52 -5.19
CA SER A 54 0.42 3.81 -5.58
C SER A 54 0.37 2.32 -5.22
N ALA A 55 -0.42 1.94 -4.21
CA ALA A 55 -0.62 0.56 -3.80
C ALA A 55 -1.22 -0.29 -4.95
N THR A 56 -0.64 -1.46 -5.19
CA THR A 56 -1.03 -2.37 -6.28
C THR A 56 -1.35 -3.76 -5.74
N ASP A 57 -2.41 -4.38 -6.25
CA ASP A 57 -2.79 -5.74 -5.88
C ASP A 57 -2.43 -6.73 -7.01
N PRO A 58 -1.50 -7.66 -6.78
CA PRO A 58 -1.05 -8.59 -7.78
C PRO A 58 -1.93 -9.85 -7.87
N VAL A 59 -2.87 -10.07 -6.94
CA VAL A 59 -3.58 -11.36 -6.77
C VAL A 59 -4.17 -11.86 -8.07
N ALA A 60 -4.94 -11.04 -8.78
CA ALA A 60 -5.55 -11.43 -10.05
C ALA A 60 -4.51 -11.71 -11.15
N VAL A 61 -3.45 -10.92 -11.21
CA VAL A 61 -2.38 -11.07 -12.21
C VAL A 61 -1.56 -12.32 -11.94
N VAL A 62 -1.21 -12.56 -10.69
CA VAL A 62 -0.46 -13.75 -10.26
C VAL A 62 -1.27 -15.02 -10.49
N ALA A 63 -2.56 -15.01 -10.19
CA ALA A 63 -3.46 -16.13 -10.50
C ALA A 63 -3.45 -16.44 -12.01
N LEU A 64 -3.59 -15.43 -12.87
CA LEU A 64 -3.51 -15.58 -14.32
C LEU A 64 -2.14 -16.10 -14.78
N LEU A 65 -1.04 -15.60 -14.20
CA LEU A 65 0.32 -16.06 -14.52
C LEU A 65 0.53 -17.54 -14.15
N HIS A 66 -0.09 -17.99 -13.06
CA HIS A 66 -0.08 -19.40 -12.66
C HIS A 66 -0.85 -20.29 -13.65
N GLU A 67 -2.04 -19.87 -14.10
CA GLU A 67 -2.82 -20.58 -15.12
C GLU A 67 -2.07 -20.65 -16.46
N LEU A 68 -1.41 -19.58 -16.87
CA LEU A 68 -0.60 -19.50 -18.08
C LEU A 68 0.74 -20.24 -17.96
N LYS A 69 1.02 -20.89 -16.81
CA LYS A 69 2.29 -21.61 -16.54
C LYS A 69 3.52 -20.75 -16.80
N THR A 70 3.44 -19.47 -16.50
CA THR A 70 4.56 -18.53 -16.64
C THR A 70 5.69 -18.87 -15.66
N SER A 71 6.88 -18.34 -15.87
CA SER A 71 8.03 -18.63 -15.01
C SER A 71 7.75 -18.19 -13.56
N LYS A 72 8.05 -19.06 -12.59
CA LYS A 72 7.92 -18.75 -11.14
C LYS A 72 8.66 -17.47 -10.76
N ARG A 73 9.78 -17.19 -11.45
CA ARG A 73 10.57 -15.97 -11.20
C ARG A 73 9.80 -14.70 -11.52
N PHE A 74 9.04 -14.70 -12.61
CA PHE A 74 8.24 -13.53 -12.98
C PHE A 74 7.06 -13.32 -12.03
N SER A 75 6.37 -14.38 -11.63
CA SER A 75 5.32 -14.30 -10.61
C SER A 75 5.87 -13.74 -9.29
N THR A 76 7.02 -14.26 -8.81
CA THR A 76 7.67 -13.72 -7.60
C THR A 76 8.08 -12.24 -7.75
N LEU A 77 8.47 -11.80 -8.95
CA LEU A 77 8.79 -10.39 -9.20
C LEU A 77 7.56 -9.50 -9.06
N VAL A 78 6.43 -9.93 -9.63
CA VAL A 78 5.15 -9.22 -9.55
C VAL A 78 4.68 -9.12 -8.09
N ASP A 79 4.76 -10.23 -7.35
CA ASP A 79 4.43 -10.26 -5.92
C ASP A 79 5.32 -9.32 -5.10
N ALA A 80 6.63 -9.36 -5.35
CA ALA A 80 7.59 -8.52 -4.62
C ALA A 80 7.40 -7.02 -4.96
N GLU A 81 7.13 -6.69 -6.22
CA GLU A 81 6.83 -5.30 -6.63
C GLU A 81 5.63 -4.76 -5.88
N SER A 82 4.54 -5.53 -5.84
CA SER A 82 3.32 -5.10 -5.16
C SER A 82 3.51 -4.96 -3.66
N LEU A 83 4.14 -5.94 -3.00
CA LEU A 83 4.43 -5.89 -1.57
C LEU A 83 5.23 -4.64 -1.19
N LEU A 84 6.18 -4.23 -2.03
CA LEU A 84 6.98 -3.03 -1.80
C LEU A 84 6.19 -1.75 -2.08
N ASN A 85 5.35 -1.75 -3.11
CA ASN A 85 4.45 -0.64 -3.39
C ASN A 85 3.48 -0.42 -2.23
N ASP A 86 2.89 -1.48 -1.69
CA ASP A 86 2.00 -1.41 -0.55
C ASP A 86 2.71 -0.86 0.69
N GLY A 87 3.87 -1.42 1.03
CA GLY A 87 4.65 -0.96 2.17
C GLY A 87 5.08 0.50 2.07
N THR A 88 5.62 0.90 0.92
CA THR A 88 6.04 2.29 0.71
C THR A 88 4.85 3.23 0.55
N GLY A 89 3.76 2.79 -0.07
CA GLY A 89 2.50 3.53 -0.20
C GLY A 89 1.91 3.89 1.15
N ILE A 90 1.81 2.92 2.07
CA ILE A 90 1.33 3.15 3.44
C ILE A 90 2.22 4.17 4.18
N VAL A 91 3.53 3.99 4.12
CA VAL A 91 4.47 4.89 4.81
C VAL A 91 4.36 6.32 4.28
N CYS A 92 4.32 6.49 2.96
CA CYS A 92 4.14 7.81 2.35
C CYS A 92 2.76 8.40 2.64
N PHE A 93 1.70 7.58 2.59
CA PHE A 93 0.36 8.01 2.95
C PHE A 93 0.31 8.51 4.40
N MET A 94 0.85 7.75 5.36
CA MET A 94 0.86 8.13 6.78
C MET A 94 1.65 9.40 7.03
N LEU A 95 2.72 9.65 6.27
CA LEU A 95 3.47 10.92 6.35
C LEU A 95 2.57 12.11 6.07
N PHE A 96 1.85 12.10 4.95
CA PHE A 96 1.00 13.22 4.56
C PHE A 96 -0.30 13.26 5.35
N PHE A 97 -0.88 12.12 5.64
CA PHE A 97 -2.10 12.00 6.45
C PHE A 97 -1.88 12.52 7.87
N GLY A 98 -0.75 12.20 8.49
CA GLY A 98 -0.38 12.66 9.82
C GLY A 98 -0.35 14.19 9.95
N THR A 99 0.03 14.91 8.90
CA THR A 99 0.04 16.39 8.90
C THR A 99 -1.37 16.98 9.01
N TYR A 100 -2.41 16.26 8.60
CA TYR A 100 -3.81 16.68 8.69
C TYR A 100 -4.54 16.10 9.93
N ALA A 101 -4.12 14.92 10.39
CA ALA A 101 -4.72 14.28 11.56
C ALA A 101 -4.18 14.85 12.89
N ALA A 102 -2.98 15.42 12.91
CA ALA A 102 -2.38 16.05 14.08
C ALA A 102 -3.03 17.41 14.38
N THR A 103 -4.16 17.41 15.05
CA THR A 103 -4.88 18.65 15.51
C THR A 103 -4.30 19.30 16.75
N GLY A 104 -3.08 18.95 17.17
CA GLY A 104 -2.44 19.51 18.37
C GLY A 104 -1.06 20.06 18.04
N GLY A 105 -0.91 21.38 18.13
CA GLY A 105 0.35 22.08 17.88
C GLY A 105 1.50 21.54 18.73
N SER A 106 2.25 20.59 18.18
CA SER A 106 3.55 20.21 18.71
C SER A 106 4.61 21.12 18.10
N SER A 107 5.50 21.60 18.93
CA SER A 107 6.62 22.51 18.58
C SER A 107 7.75 21.80 17.80
N SER A 108 7.60 20.56 17.45
CA SER A 108 8.55 19.76 16.66
C SER A 108 8.20 19.83 15.17
N SER A 109 9.22 19.74 14.31
CA SER A 109 8.97 19.70 12.87
C SER A 109 8.16 18.45 12.52
N PRO A 110 7.10 18.54 11.68
CA PRO A 110 6.26 17.38 11.31
C PRO A 110 7.05 16.19 10.76
N VAL A 111 8.17 16.46 10.12
CA VAL A 111 9.07 15.43 9.57
C VAL A 111 9.78 14.65 10.69
N MET A 112 10.21 15.34 11.76
CA MET A 112 10.88 14.67 12.89
C MET A 112 9.90 13.78 13.65
N GLU A 113 8.69 14.27 13.90
CA GLU A 113 7.62 13.48 14.52
C GLU A 113 7.28 12.23 13.69
N PHE A 114 7.16 12.39 12.38
CA PHE A 114 6.94 11.27 11.47
C PHE A 114 8.07 10.24 11.54
N ILE A 115 9.35 10.67 11.46
CA ILE A 115 10.51 9.77 11.56
C ILE A 115 10.48 9.02 12.88
N GLN A 116 10.15 9.70 13.97
CA GLN A 116 10.05 9.09 15.29
C GLN A 116 8.94 8.04 15.35
N VAL A 117 7.73 8.37 14.88
CA VAL A 117 6.58 7.44 14.84
C VAL A 117 6.90 6.22 13.99
N VAL A 118 7.45 6.39 12.78
CA VAL A 118 7.81 5.29 11.88
C VAL A 118 8.88 4.40 12.48
N SER A 119 9.93 5.01 13.09
CA SER A 119 11.03 4.26 13.69
C SER A 119 10.58 3.42 14.88
N ILE A 120 9.78 4.00 15.78
CA ILE A 120 9.26 3.30 16.96
C ILE A 120 8.29 2.20 16.53
N SER A 121 7.37 2.48 15.59
CA SER A 121 6.44 1.47 15.07
C SER A 121 7.17 0.28 14.42
N THR A 122 8.18 0.58 13.62
CA THR A 122 9.02 -0.44 12.97
C THR A 122 9.76 -1.31 13.98
N LEU A 123 10.39 -0.69 14.97
CA LEU A 123 11.10 -1.42 16.02
C LEU A 123 10.15 -2.30 16.83
N LEU A 124 8.99 -1.76 17.20
CA LEU A 124 7.99 -2.50 17.96
C LEU A 124 7.44 -3.70 17.20
N GLY A 125 7.04 -3.50 15.93
CA GLY A 125 6.57 -4.57 15.06
C GLY A 125 7.61 -5.69 14.91
N PHE A 126 8.87 -5.31 14.71
CA PHE A 126 9.98 -6.26 14.63
C PHE A 126 10.19 -7.04 15.93
N LEU A 127 10.22 -6.38 17.09
CA LEU A 127 10.43 -7.00 18.38
C LEU A 127 9.31 -7.98 18.74
N LEU A 128 8.05 -7.58 18.55
CA LEU A 128 6.90 -8.43 18.80
C LEU A 128 6.87 -9.63 17.85
N ALA A 129 7.19 -9.45 16.58
CA ALA A 129 7.33 -10.56 15.64
C ALA A 129 8.43 -11.55 16.07
N ARG A 130 9.59 -11.07 16.50
CA ARG A 130 10.67 -11.92 17.00
C ARG A 130 10.25 -12.72 18.24
N LEU A 131 9.51 -12.10 19.14
CA LEU A 131 8.99 -12.76 20.34
C LEU A 131 7.99 -13.87 19.95
N VAL A 132 7.08 -13.59 19.04
CA VAL A 132 6.09 -14.56 18.56
C VAL A 132 6.77 -15.72 17.83
N ILE A 133 7.72 -15.46 16.94
CA ILE A 133 8.48 -16.49 16.24
C ILE A 133 9.20 -17.40 17.26
N TRP A 134 9.84 -16.80 18.27
CA TRP A 134 10.49 -17.56 19.35
C TRP A 134 9.48 -18.44 20.09
N PHE A 135 8.29 -17.90 20.39
CA PHE A 135 7.22 -18.64 21.08
C PHE A 135 6.71 -19.81 20.23
N ILE A 136 6.28 -19.56 18.98
CA ILE A 136 5.67 -20.60 18.11
C ILE A 136 6.68 -21.69 17.72
N THR A 137 7.96 -21.38 17.62
CA THR A 137 9.01 -22.38 17.32
C THR A 137 9.33 -23.29 18.49
N ARG A 138 9.01 -22.87 19.72
CA ARG A 138 9.20 -23.67 20.94
C ARG A 138 8.02 -24.58 21.25
N ILE A 139 6.85 -24.25 20.77
CA ILE A 139 5.65 -25.03 20.99
C ILE A 139 5.55 -26.07 19.88
N ASN A 140 5.73 -27.35 20.23
CA ASN A 140 5.53 -28.49 19.33
C ASN A 140 4.03 -28.83 19.18
N SER A 141 3.18 -27.82 19.04
CA SER A 141 1.74 -27.95 19.05
C SER A 141 1.14 -28.05 17.66
N GLU A 142 -0.15 -28.26 17.64
CA GLU A 142 -0.98 -28.35 16.47
C GLU A 142 -0.98 -27.05 15.64
N GLU A 143 -1.20 -27.17 14.36
CA GLU A 143 -1.20 -26.10 13.37
C GLU A 143 -2.15 -24.96 13.73
N MET A 144 -3.32 -25.30 14.30
CA MET A 144 -4.32 -24.32 14.74
C MET A 144 -3.83 -23.43 15.87
N ILE A 145 -3.08 -23.99 16.83
CA ILE A 145 -2.58 -23.21 17.98
C ILE A 145 -1.53 -22.21 17.52
N GLN A 146 -0.61 -22.63 16.63
CA GLN A 146 0.42 -21.75 16.10
C GLN A 146 -0.18 -20.62 15.27
N ASN A 147 -1.17 -20.90 14.40
CA ASN A 147 -1.84 -19.89 13.61
C ASN A 147 -2.64 -18.92 14.48
N SER A 148 -3.39 -19.43 15.47
CA SER A 148 -4.13 -18.59 16.41
C SER A 148 -3.21 -17.67 17.21
N ALA A 149 -2.01 -18.15 17.61
CA ALA A 149 -1.01 -17.33 18.27
C ALA A 149 -0.51 -16.19 17.37
N VAL A 150 -0.30 -16.43 16.08
CA VAL A 150 0.10 -15.38 15.13
C VAL A 150 -1.00 -14.34 14.98
N ILE A 151 -2.27 -14.75 14.83
CA ILE A 151 -3.41 -13.84 14.71
C ILE A 151 -3.55 -12.97 15.95
N LEU A 152 -3.57 -13.61 17.14
CA LEU A 152 -3.69 -12.89 18.41
C LEU A 152 -2.57 -11.89 18.60
N SER A 153 -1.35 -12.28 18.24
CA SER A 153 -0.17 -11.42 18.33
C SER A 153 -0.20 -10.26 17.33
N ALA A 154 -0.77 -10.46 16.13
CA ALA A 154 -0.98 -9.41 15.16
C ALA A 154 -1.96 -8.34 15.71
N TYR A 155 -3.10 -8.77 16.27
CA TYR A 155 -4.03 -7.87 16.95
C TYR A 155 -3.39 -7.15 18.15
N LEU A 156 -2.62 -7.88 18.96
CA LEU A 156 -1.91 -7.30 20.10
C LEU A 156 -0.89 -6.27 19.65
N THR A 157 -0.16 -6.53 18.57
CA THR A 157 0.79 -5.58 17.97
C THR A 157 0.11 -4.30 17.57
N PHE A 158 -1.04 -4.40 16.90
CA PHE A 158 -1.82 -3.23 16.50
C PHE A 158 -2.31 -2.44 17.72
N ILE A 159 -2.94 -3.11 18.70
CA ILE A 159 -3.49 -2.46 19.90
C ILE A 159 -2.39 -1.79 20.72
N VAL A 160 -1.29 -2.48 20.97
CA VAL A 160 -0.17 -1.92 21.75
C VAL A 160 0.43 -0.70 21.07
N SER A 161 0.64 -0.77 19.75
CA SER A 161 1.20 0.36 19.00
C SER A 161 0.26 1.56 18.98
N GLN A 162 -1.02 1.34 18.62
CA GLN A 162 -1.97 2.41 18.36
C GLN A 162 -2.51 3.05 19.64
N TYR A 163 -2.88 2.22 20.65
CA TYR A 163 -3.60 2.72 21.83
C TYR A 163 -2.70 2.94 23.03
N TYR A 164 -1.67 2.10 23.25
CA TYR A 164 -0.82 2.24 24.43
C TYR A 164 0.41 3.12 24.19
N LEU A 165 1.02 3.03 23.01
CA LEU A 165 2.24 3.80 22.70
C LEU A 165 1.98 5.03 21.84
N GLY A 166 0.76 5.21 21.29
CA GLY A 166 0.42 6.36 20.47
C GLY A 166 1.21 6.44 19.17
N VAL A 167 1.72 5.29 18.66
CA VAL A 167 2.45 5.20 17.39
C VAL A 167 1.60 4.49 16.33
N SER A 168 2.07 4.42 15.08
CA SER A 168 1.28 3.82 14.01
C SER A 168 1.15 2.29 14.14
N GLY A 169 -0.04 1.83 14.53
CA GLY A 169 -0.37 0.40 14.58
C GLY A 169 -0.30 -0.27 13.22
N VAL A 170 -0.60 0.44 12.14
CA VAL A 170 -0.56 -0.09 10.76
C VAL A 170 0.87 -0.38 10.33
N ILE A 171 1.81 0.55 10.59
CA ILE A 171 3.23 0.35 10.27
C ILE A 171 3.81 -0.79 11.12
N ALA A 172 3.48 -0.82 12.41
CA ALA A 172 3.92 -1.90 13.29
C ALA A 172 3.42 -3.27 12.83
N LEU A 173 2.14 -3.37 12.44
CA LEU A 173 1.54 -4.59 11.92
C LEU A 173 2.16 -5.02 10.58
N LEU A 174 2.45 -4.09 9.69
CA LEU A 174 3.14 -4.36 8.42
C LEU A 174 4.51 -5.00 8.67
N VAL A 175 5.33 -4.39 9.53
CA VAL A 175 6.66 -4.90 9.88
C VAL A 175 6.58 -6.24 10.62
N PHE A 176 5.60 -6.40 11.48
CA PHE A 176 5.29 -7.68 12.15
C PHE A 176 5.03 -8.78 11.13
N GLY A 177 4.10 -8.57 10.18
CA GLY A 177 3.74 -9.54 9.15
C GLY A 177 4.91 -9.91 8.25
N LEU A 178 5.66 -8.91 7.77
CA LEU A 178 6.88 -9.12 6.98
C LEU A 178 7.91 -9.95 7.75
N THR A 179 8.14 -9.65 9.03
CA THR A 179 9.11 -10.38 9.85
C THR A 179 8.68 -11.82 10.10
N VAL A 180 7.39 -12.06 10.39
CA VAL A 180 6.84 -13.41 10.54
C VAL A 180 6.98 -14.20 9.24
N THR A 181 6.71 -13.60 8.11
CA THR A 181 6.83 -14.24 6.80
C THR A 181 8.29 -14.58 6.47
N TYR A 182 9.21 -13.63 6.58
CA TYR A 182 10.60 -13.86 6.17
C TYR A 182 11.43 -14.65 7.17
N VAL A 183 11.20 -14.47 8.47
CA VAL A 183 12.01 -15.10 9.54
C VAL A 183 11.28 -16.29 10.15
N GLY A 184 9.96 -16.24 10.25
CA GLY A 184 9.14 -17.28 10.89
C GLY A 184 8.87 -18.45 9.95
N LYS A 185 8.34 -18.19 8.77
CA LYS A 185 7.93 -19.22 7.79
C LYS A 185 9.01 -20.29 7.53
N PRO A 186 10.30 -19.96 7.33
CA PRO A 186 11.35 -20.98 7.13
C PRO A 186 11.64 -21.87 8.35
N ARG A 187 11.18 -21.50 9.54
CA ARG A 187 11.42 -22.23 10.81
C ARG A 187 10.26 -23.12 11.22
N LEU A 188 9.13 -23.00 10.53
CA LEU A 188 7.92 -23.79 10.80
C LEU A 188 7.91 -25.08 9.99
N LYS A 189 7.16 -26.08 10.48
CA LYS A 189 6.95 -27.33 9.74
C LYS A 189 6.16 -27.07 8.45
N PRO A 190 6.42 -27.84 7.36
CA PRO A 190 5.70 -27.65 6.08
C PRO A 190 4.18 -27.71 6.21
N GLN A 191 3.64 -28.57 7.07
CA GLN A 191 2.21 -28.70 7.31
C GLN A 191 1.62 -27.40 7.89
N VAL A 192 2.30 -26.82 8.89
CA VAL A 192 1.90 -25.54 9.51
C VAL A 192 1.94 -24.41 8.49
N ASN A 193 2.99 -24.36 7.66
CA ASN A 193 3.09 -23.33 6.62
C ASN A 193 1.96 -23.43 5.62
N ASN A 194 1.63 -24.62 5.12
CA ASN A 194 0.52 -24.81 4.18
C ASN A 194 -0.82 -24.43 4.80
N PHE A 195 -1.06 -24.82 6.06
CA PHE A 195 -2.27 -24.44 6.77
C PHE A 195 -2.38 -22.91 6.94
N MET A 196 -1.28 -22.27 7.38
CA MET A 196 -1.23 -20.81 7.51
C MET A 196 -1.47 -20.10 6.18
N GLU A 197 -0.88 -20.59 5.08
CA GLU A 197 -1.03 -19.99 3.75
C GLU A 197 -2.50 -20.00 3.31
N HIS A 198 -3.16 -21.15 3.34
CA HIS A 198 -4.58 -21.25 2.98
C HIS A 198 -5.49 -20.45 3.92
N PHE A 199 -5.19 -20.43 5.22
CA PHE A 199 -5.97 -19.65 6.18
C PHE A 199 -5.87 -18.14 5.90
N TRP A 200 -4.67 -17.62 5.69
CA TRP A 200 -4.47 -16.20 5.40
C TRP A 200 -5.03 -15.80 4.03
N GLU A 201 -4.96 -16.68 3.04
CA GLU A 201 -5.59 -16.50 1.74
C GLU A 201 -7.12 -16.36 1.88
N LEU A 202 -7.76 -17.26 2.62
CA LEU A 202 -9.20 -17.19 2.91
C LEU A 202 -9.56 -15.91 3.68
N LEU A 203 -8.79 -15.55 4.69
CA LEU A 203 -9.04 -14.35 5.50
C LEU A 203 -8.90 -13.08 4.66
N THR A 204 -7.90 -13.03 3.80
CA THR A 204 -7.69 -11.92 2.84
C THR A 204 -8.87 -11.81 1.86
N TYR A 205 -9.34 -12.93 1.32
CA TYR A 205 -10.51 -12.94 0.44
C TYR A 205 -11.76 -12.39 1.13
N ILE A 206 -12.04 -12.82 2.36
CA ILE A 206 -13.17 -12.33 3.15
C ILE A 206 -13.02 -10.84 3.45
N ALA A 207 -11.83 -10.39 3.89
CA ALA A 207 -11.57 -9.00 4.20
C ALA A 207 -11.73 -8.10 2.97
N ASN A 208 -11.17 -8.49 1.83
CA ASN A 208 -11.32 -7.76 0.57
C ASN A 208 -12.79 -7.64 0.17
N THR A 209 -13.54 -8.75 0.22
CA THR A 209 -14.96 -8.75 -0.09
C THR A 209 -15.75 -7.77 0.80
N LEU A 210 -15.49 -7.79 2.11
CA LEU A 210 -16.15 -6.88 3.05
C LEU A 210 -15.77 -5.41 2.76
N ILE A 211 -14.50 -5.12 2.47
CA ILE A 211 -14.05 -3.76 2.13
C ILE A 211 -14.75 -3.27 0.87
N PHE A 212 -14.82 -4.06 -0.20
CA PHE A 212 -15.51 -3.67 -1.43
C PHE A 212 -17.01 -3.40 -1.21
N ILE A 213 -17.70 -4.23 -0.40
CA ILE A 213 -19.10 -4.02 -0.04
C ILE A 213 -19.26 -2.70 0.74
N LEU A 214 -18.44 -2.48 1.77
CA LEU A 214 -18.50 -1.27 2.59
C LEU A 214 -18.23 -0.01 1.75
N VAL A 215 -17.22 -0.05 0.91
CA VAL A 215 -16.91 1.06 0.00
C VAL A 215 -18.05 1.32 -0.96
N GLY A 216 -18.64 0.28 -1.55
CA GLY A 216 -19.82 0.43 -2.42
C GLY A 216 -20.99 1.12 -1.73
N ILE A 217 -21.28 0.77 -0.47
CA ILE A 217 -22.33 1.40 0.33
C ILE A 217 -22.00 2.88 0.60
N VAL A 218 -20.74 3.17 1.00
CA VAL A 218 -20.32 4.55 1.31
C VAL A 218 -20.34 5.43 0.07
N ILE A 219 -19.92 4.91 -1.09
CA ILE A 219 -19.99 5.63 -2.37
C ILE A 219 -21.43 5.95 -2.72
N ALA A 220 -22.32 4.98 -2.64
CA ALA A 220 -23.75 5.18 -2.95
C ALA A 220 -24.40 6.26 -2.07
N GLN A 221 -23.92 6.46 -0.84
CA GLN A 221 -24.44 7.45 0.10
C GLN A 221 -23.78 8.84 -0.05
N LYS A 222 -22.49 8.91 -0.35
CA LYS A 222 -21.70 10.16 -0.24
C LYS A 222 -21.29 10.77 -1.56
N VAL A 223 -21.32 10.01 -2.66
CA VAL A 223 -20.79 10.48 -3.94
C VAL A 223 -21.89 11.02 -4.83
N ASN A 224 -21.81 12.30 -5.15
CA ASN A 224 -22.63 12.93 -6.20
C ASN A 224 -21.97 12.71 -7.56
N PHE A 225 -22.58 11.89 -8.41
CA PHE A 225 -22.07 11.60 -9.74
C PHE A 225 -22.23 12.83 -10.65
N THR A 226 -21.10 13.28 -11.22
CA THR A 226 -21.07 14.35 -12.18
C THR A 226 -20.29 13.92 -13.43
N TRP A 227 -20.75 14.23 -14.62
CA TRP A 227 -20.04 13.89 -15.88
C TRP A 227 -18.62 14.47 -15.93
N GLY A 228 -18.42 15.66 -15.34
CA GLY A 228 -17.09 16.25 -15.20
C GLY A 228 -16.14 15.41 -14.33
N ALA A 229 -16.63 14.88 -13.21
CA ALA A 229 -15.85 14.01 -12.33
C ALA A 229 -15.44 12.71 -13.03
N LEU A 230 -16.33 12.15 -13.88
CA LEU A 230 -16.01 10.97 -14.69
C LEU A 230 -14.88 11.27 -15.71
N GLY A 231 -14.93 12.43 -16.36
CA GLY A 231 -13.88 12.85 -17.30
C GLY A 231 -12.50 12.95 -16.61
N ILE A 232 -12.48 13.53 -15.39
CA ILE A 232 -11.27 13.64 -14.58
C ILE A 232 -10.78 12.25 -14.12
N LEU A 233 -11.68 11.36 -13.71
CA LEU A 233 -11.35 9.99 -13.34
C LEU A 233 -10.64 9.26 -14.50
N ILE A 234 -11.20 9.33 -15.70
CA ILE A 234 -10.60 8.72 -16.91
C ILE A 234 -9.21 9.33 -17.17
N LEU A 235 -9.08 10.65 -17.05
CA LEU A 235 -7.78 11.32 -17.22
C LEU A 235 -6.75 10.83 -16.20
N ILE A 236 -7.12 10.77 -14.92
CA ILE A 236 -6.24 10.25 -13.84
C ILE A 236 -5.83 8.81 -14.15
N TYR A 237 -6.77 7.96 -14.54
CA TYR A 237 -6.50 6.55 -14.87
C TYR A 237 -5.52 6.42 -16.04
N ILE A 238 -5.71 7.18 -17.11
CA ILE A 238 -4.81 7.19 -18.27
C ILE A 238 -3.42 7.68 -17.85
N CYS A 239 -3.33 8.77 -17.10
CA CYS A 239 -2.06 9.31 -16.61
C CYS A 239 -1.31 8.31 -15.74
N LEU A 240 -1.99 7.64 -14.80
CA LEU A 240 -1.38 6.62 -13.95
C LEU A 240 -0.77 5.47 -14.75
N ASN A 241 -1.50 4.96 -15.75
CA ASN A 241 -1.00 3.89 -16.62
C ASN A 241 0.17 4.37 -17.50
N LEU A 242 0.11 5.60 -18.01
CA LEU A 242 1.18 6.18 -18.82
C LEU A 242 2.46 6.36 -18.00
N PHE A 243 2.35 6.85 -16.76
CA PHE A 243 3.49 6.99 -15.86
C PHE A 243 4.07 5.63 -15.46
N ARG A 244 3.24 4.64 -15.17
CA ARG A 244 3.68 3.27 -14.89
C ARG A 244 4.45 2.70 -16.09
N PHE A 245 3.92 2.84 -17.30
CA PHE A 245 4.60 2.44 -18.52
C PHE A 245 5.95 3.13 -18.68
N ALA A 246 5.98 4.47 -18.55
CA ALA A 246 7.19 5.26 -18.66
C ALA A 246 8.26 4.83 -17.65
N MET A 247 7.87 4.55 -16.41
CA MET A 247 8.78 4.09 -15.36
C MET A 247 9.36 2.70 -15.65
N ILE A 248 8.52 1.76 -16.07
CA ILE A 248 8.98 0.42 -16.44
C ILE A 248 9.93 0.50 -17.62
N MET A 249 9.64 1.32 -18.62
CA MET A 249 10.52 1.53 -19.78
C MET A 249 11.85 2.18 -19.41
N LEU A 250 11.84 3.14 -18.47
CA LEU A 250 13.05 3.78 -17.95
C LEU A 250 13.95 2.78 -17.22
N LEU A 251 13.33 1.88 -16.42
CA LEU A 251 14.05 0.88 -15.63
C LEU A 251 14.40 -0.38 -16.45
N TYR A 252 13.75 -0.59 -17.58
CA TYR A 252 13.94 -1.76 -18.44
C TYR A 252 15.41 -2.05 -18.78
N PRO A 253 16.25 -1.07 -19.26
CA PRO A 253 17.65 -1.32 -19.57
C PRO A 253 18.46 -1.76 -18.36
N LEU A 254 18.15 -1.25 -17.17
CA LEU A 254 18.77 -1.65 -15.92
C LEU A 254 18.39 -3.09 -15.56
N MET A 255 17.09 -3.41 -15.54
CA MET A 255 16.58 -4.75 -15.22
C MET A 255 17.08 -5.82 -16.20
N LYS A 256 17.25 -5.46 -17.48
CA LYS A 256 17.84 -6.35 -18.48
C LYS A 256 19.29 -6.68 -18.18
N ARG A 257 20.06 -5.76 -17.58
CA ARG A 257 21.49 -5.96 -17.21
C ARG A 257 21.67 -6.65 -15.88
N MET A 258 20.70 -6.57 -14.96
CA MET A 258 20.77 -7.10 -13.59
C MET A 258 20.37 -8.60 -13.51
N GLY A 259 20.84 -9.44 -14.41
CA GLY A 259 20.77 -10.90 -14.27
C GLY A 259 19.38 -11.56 -14.35
N TYR A 260 18.28 -10.80 -14.19
CA TYR A 260 16.93 -11.33 -14.34
C TYR A 260 16.52 -11.44 -15.82
N GLY A 261 17.00 -10.50 -16.66
CA GLY A 261 16.74 -10.52 -18.10
C GLY A 261 15.28 -10.33 -18.47
N LEU A 262 14.58 -9.35 -17.84
CA LEU A 262 13.18 -9.05 -18.14
C LEU A 262 12.94 -8.93 -19.65
N SER A 263 12.00 -9.71 -20.18
CA SER A 263 11.62 -9.65 -21.58
C SER A 263 10.67 -8.47 -21.86
N LYS A 264 10.60 -8.01 -23.12
CA LYS A 264 9.66 -6.96 -23.51
C LYS A 264 8.20 -7.35 -23.23
N ARG A 265 7.85 -8.64 -23.38
CA ARG A 265 6.50 -9.15 -23.10
C ARG A 265 6.17 -9.07 -21.61
N GLU A 266 7.11 -9.47 -20.77
CA GLU A 266 6.96 -9.37 -19.31
C GLU A 266 6.84 -7.91 -18.84
N SER A 267 7.58 -6.97 -19.47
CA SER A 267 7.43 -5.53 -19.17
C SER A 267 6.04 -5.00 -19.50
N VAL A 268 5.42 -5.45 -20.58
CA VAL A 268 4.04 -5.09 -20.93
C VAL A 268 3.07 -5.67 -19.91
N ILE A 269 3.22 -6.94 -19.55
CA ILE A 269 2.38 -7.58 -18.53
C ILE A 269 2.52 -6.86 -17.19
N LEU A 270 3.73 -6.50 -16.78
CA LEU A 270 3.98 -5.76 -15.55
C LEU A 270 3.30 -4.38 -15.56
N THR A 271 3.25 -3.71 -16.71
CA THR A 271 2.54 -2.43 -16.85
C THR A 271 1.03 -2.61 -16.64
N TRP A 272 0.42 -3.56 -17.32
CA TRP A 272 -1.02 -3.84 -17.24
C TRP A 272 -1.41 -4.49 -15.91
N GLY A 273 -0.51 -5.28 -15.33
CA GLY A 273 -0.71 -6.00 -14.08
C GLY A 273 -0.74 -5.12 -12.83
N GLY A 274 -0.59 -3.81 -12.95
CA GLY A 274 -0.69 -2.89 -11.82
C GLY A 274 -2.13 -2.59 -11.43
N LEU A 275 -2.94 -3.61 -11.20
CA LEU A 275 -4.28 -3.45 -10.67
C LEU A 275 -4.22 -2.84 -9.26
N ARG A 276 -5.24 -2.11 -8.89
CA ARG A 276 -5.36 -1.51 -7.56
C ARG A 276 -6.25 -2.39 -6.69
N GLY A 277 -5.92 -2.47 -5.40
CA GLY A 277 -6.59 -3.39 -4.50
C GLY A 277 -7.29 -2.73 -3.31
N ALA A 278 -7.72 -3.58 -2.39
CA ALA A 278 -8.45 -3.19 -1.20
C ALA A 278 -7.66 -2.25 -0.27
N LEU A 279 -6.32 -2.27 -0.32
CA LEU A 279 -5.50 -1.37 0.50
C LEU A 279 -5.79 0.10 0.16
N GLY A 280 -5.78 0.47 -1.12
CA GLY A 280 -6.13 1.83 -1.56
C GLY A 280 -7.52 2.24 -1.09
N MET A 281 -8.50 1.33 -1.18
CA MET A 281 -9.85 1.54 -0.69
C MET A 281 -9.92 1.76 0.82
N THR A 282 -9.17 0.97 1.59
CA THR A 282 -9.10 1.11 3.06
C THR A 282 -8.54 2.48 3.46
N LEU A 283 -7.48 2.92 2.79
CA LEU A 283 -6.89 4.23 3.04
C LEU A 283 -7.85 5.38 2.62
N ALA A 284 -8.59 5.21 1.52
CA ALA A 284 -9.61 6.17 1.10
C ALA A 284 -10.77 6.27 2.11
N LEU A 285 -11.20 5.14 2.68
CA LEU A 285 -12.18 5.14 3.77
C LEU A 285 -11.63 5.88 5.00
N MET A 286 -10.36 5.66 5.36
CA MET A 286 -9.73 6.38 6.47
C MET A 286 -9.76 7.90 6.25
N VAL A 287 -9.45 8.37 5.05
CA VAL A 287 -9.57 9.78 4.66
C VAL A 287 -11.03 10.25 4.77
N SER A 288 -11.99 9.47 4.28
CA SER A 288 -13.41 9.80 4.27
C SER A 288 -14.00 10.03 5.68
N TYR A 289 -13.46 9.36 6.69
CA TYR A 289 -13.91 9.49 8.09
C TYR A 289 -13.08 10.47 8.92
N THR A 290 -12.12 11.20 8.32
CA THR A 290 -11.29 12.17 9.04
C THR A 290 -11.85 13.57 8.92
N PRO A 291 -12.43 14.17 10.01
CA PRO A 291 -13.10 15.47 9.95
C PRO A 291 -12.16 16.64 9.63
N ALA A 292 -10.86 16.49 9.89
CA ALA A 292 -9.85 17.52 9.63
C ALA A 292 -9.62 17.79 8.14
N ILE A 293 -10.04 16.86 7.25
CA ILE A 293 -9.93 17.01 5.80
C ILE A 293 -11.26 17.58 5.26
N PRO A 294 -11.23 18.57 4.35
CA PRO A 294 -12.43 19.14 3.74
C PRO A 294 -13.36 18.08 3.12
N GLU A 295 -14.67 18.27 3.22
CA GLU A 295 -15.66 17.27 2.84
C GLU A 295 -15.66 16.98 1.32
N ASP A 296 -15.44 18.01 0.51
CA ASP A 296 -15.28 17.90 -0.93
C ASP A 296 -14.08 17.03 -1.32
N VAL A 297 -12.93 17.22 -0.65
CA VAL A 297 -11.74 16.38 -0.87
C VAL A 297 -11.99 14.93 -0.42
N ARG A 298 -12.64 14.73 0.73
CA ARG A 298 -12.96 13.38 1.22
C ARG A 298 -13.84 12.59 0.24
N SER A 299 -14.86 13.24 -0.31
CA SER A 299 -15.76 12.62 -1.30
C SER A 299 -15.05 12.34 -2.62
N GLN A 300 -14.19 13.26 -3.08
CA GLN A 300 -13.42 13.11 -4.30
C GLN A 300 -12.37 12.01 -4.18
N VAL A 301 -11.62 11.94 -3.08
CA VAL A 301 -10.65 10.85 -2.83
C VAL A 301 -11.34 9.50 -2.87
N LEU A 302 -12.49 9.36 -2.21
CA LEU A 302 -13.25 8.13 -2.22
C LEU A 302 -13.73 7.76 -3.63
N PHE A 303 -14.29 8.72 -4.37
CA PHE A 303 -14.80 8.52 -5.72
C PHE A 303 -13.69 8.12 -6.71
N PHE A 304 -12.58 8.86 -6.73
CA PHE A 304 -11.48 8.57 -7.64
C PHE A 304 -10.80 7.25 -7.29
N THR A 305 -10.61 6.95 -6.01
CA THR A 305 -10.02 5.66 -5.61
C THR A 305 -10.90 4.51 -6.06
N ALA A 306 -12.21 4.60 -5.82
CA ALA A 306 -13.15 3.56 -6.21
C ALA A 306 -13.27 3.35 -7.71
N GLY A 307 -13.14 4.42 -8.49
CA GLY A 307 -13.18 4.32 -9.95
C GLY A 307 -11.85 3.86 -10.57
N ILE A 308 -10.74 3.92 -9.83
CA ILE A 308 -9.42 3.44 -10.26
C ILE A 308 -9.18 1.99 -9.87
N VAL A 309 -9.74 1.53 -8.75
CA VAL A 309 -9.70 0.15 -8.26
C VAL A 309 -10.62 -0.74 -9.06
#